data_b198a10c3adb248d4db174f13fb14b48
#
_entry.id   b198a10c3adb248d4db174f13fb14b48
#
_cell.length_a   1.000
_cell.length_b   1.000
_cell.length_c   1.000
_cell.angle_alpha   90.00
_cell.angle_beta   90.00
_cell.angle_gamma   90.00
#
_symmetry.space_group_name_H-M   'P 1'
#
loop_
_entity.id
_entity.type
_entity.pdbx_description
1 polymer ?
#
loop_
_entity_poly.entity_id
_entity_poly.type
_entity_poly.pdbx_seq_one_letter_code
_entity_poly.pdbx_strand_id
1 'polypeptide(L)'
;MTKLKHFAFSFALAGALAFGMGTVTKAAEPASGTTITAPAAKTDISQSKDLSINWKNTSKEYLFEGKIIEPEVIVTQTITENGTTKTVTWTKDTDYAVKYTNNNKVSSKVNEAAAIITPIGEKANSYSGSKTLNFTIKQDISKADSGITASFKDAKTTYTYTAPANTPEVNVAEKTTVNGKET
;
A
#
# COMPACT_ATOMS: atom_id res chain seq x y z
N MET A 1 -18.81 33.73 -10.34
CA MET A 1 -18.46 34.26 -9.00
C MET A 1 -18.96 33.29 -7.95
N THR A 2 -18.14 32.35 -7.54
CA THR A 2 -18.49 31.27 -6.61
C THR A 2 -17.89 31.58 -5.24
N LYS A 3 -18.75 31.75 -4.24
CA LYS A 3 -18.36 32.14 -2.88
C LYS A 3 -17.75 30.94 -2.13
N LEU A 4 -16.49 31.06 -1.79
CA LEU A 4 -15.74 30.14 -0.93
C LEU A 4 -16.21 30.33 0.53
N LYS A 5 -16.80 29.31 1.14
CA LYS A 5 -17.15 29.30 2.57
C LYS A 5 -15.97 28.74 3.36
N HIS A 6 -15.34 29.60 4.15
CA HIS A 6 -14.31 29.21 5.12
C HIS A 6 -14.97 28.64 6.36
N PHE A 7 -14.67 27.40 6.71
CA PHE A 7 -14.95 26.83 8.03
C PHE A 7 -13.69 26.97 8.90
N ALA A 8 -13.75 27.82 9.89
CA ALA A 8 -12.74 27.92 10.93
C ALA A 8 -13.08 26.95 12.07
N PHE A 9 -12.20 25.99 12.34
CA PHE A 9 -12.24 25.17 13.55
C PHE A 9 -11.34 25.82 14.61
N SER A 10 -11.97 26.33 15.68
CA SER A 10 -11.25 26.78 16.88
C SER A 10 -11.17 25.63 17.87
N PHE A 11 -9.95 25.18 18.17
CA PHE A 11 -9.67 24.32 19.34
C PHE A 11 -9.35 25.22 20.53
N ALA A 12 -10.20 25.20 21.54
CA ALA A 12 -9.89 25.74 22.85
C ALA A 12 -9.51 24.61 23.80
N LEU A 13 -8.23 24.54 24.16
CA LEU A 13 -7.69 23.69 25.21
C LEU A 13 -7.65 24.51 26.49
N ALA A 14 -8.50 24.20 27.46
CA ALA A 14 -8.43 24.79 28.80
C ALA A 14 -8.26 23.65 29.83
N GLY A 15 -7.04 23.46 30.32
CA GLY A 15 -6.73 22.69 31.51
C GLY A 15 -6.76 23.62 32.73
N ALA A 16 -7.44 23.22 33.77
CA ALA A 16 -7.23 23.76 35.10
C ALA A 16 -7.57 22.68 36.15
N LEU A 17 -6.54 22.14 36.81
CA LEU A 17 -6.67 21.47 38.08
C LEU A 17 -6.71 22.54 39.20
N ALA A 18 -7.78 22.54 39.99
CA ALA A 18 -7.79 23.23 41.27
C ALA A 18 -8.45 22.35 42.31
N PHE A 19 -7.65 21.90 43.27
CA PHE A 19 -8.12 21.31 44.55
C PHE A 19 -8.60 22.45 45.44
N GLY A 20 -9.85 22.39 45.93
CA GLY A 20 -10.39 23.30 46.94
C GLY A 20 -11.56 22.66 47.67
N MET A 21 -11.34 22.36 48.93
CA MET A 21 -12.39 21.93 49.89
C MET A 21 -13.38 23.04 50.19
N GLY A 22 -14.64 22.68 50.29
CA GLY A 22 -15.54 23.41 51.17
C GLY A 22 -16.91 23.78 50.63
N THR A 23 -17.89 23.31 51.39
CA THR A 23 -19.30 23.74 51.54
C THR A 23 -20.33 23.19 50.56
N VAL A 24 -21.14 22.30 51.12
CA VAL A 24 -22.39 21.76 50.57
C VAL A 24 -23.41 22.88 50.47
N THR A 25 -23.79 23.26 49.26
CA THR A 25 -25.03 24.01 49.00
C THR A 25 -25.87 23.21 48.02
N LYS A 26 -27.14 23.04 48.36
CA LYS A 26 -28.25 22.40 47.71
C LYS A 26 -28.15 22.37 46.17
N ALA A 27 -28.12 21.13 45.63
CA ALA A 27 -28.07 20.85 44.20
C ALA A 27 -29.28 21.46 43.49
N ALA A 28 -29.02 22.33 42.53
CA ALA A 28 -29.95 22.63 41.47
C ALA A 28 -29.97 21.43 40.50
N GLU A 29 -31.14 20.99 40.08
CA GLU A 29 -31.35 19.93 39.10
C GLU A 29 -30.50 20.20 37.84
N PRO A 30 -29.73 19.23 37.33
CA PRO A 30 -29.01 19.43 36.11
C PRO A 30 -29.98 19.50 34.92
N ALA A 31 -29.97 20.62 34.24
CA ALA A 31 -30.62 20.77 32.94
C ALA A 31 -30.25 19.58 32.03
N SER A 32 -31.26 19.08 31.33
CA SER A 32 -31.27 18.00 30.35
C SER A 32 -29.90 17.76 29.70
N GLY A 33 -29.26 16.68 30.10
CA GLY A 33 -27.91 16.35 29.64
C GLY A 33 -27.88 16.09 28.14
N THR A 34 -27.14 16.90 27.43
CA THR A 34 -26.67 16.55 26.09
C THR A 34 -25.79 15.31 26.25
N THR A 35 -26.33 14.16 25.91
CA THR A 35 -25.56 12.92 25.87
C THR A 35 -24.49 13.09 24.80
N ILE A 36 -23.25 13.35 25.20
CA ILE A 36 -22.11 13.33 24.28
C ILE A 36 -21.87 11.85 23.94
N THR A 37 -22.48 11.41 22.86
CA THR A 37 -22.22 10.06 22.33
C THR A 37 -20.77 10.06 21.87
N ALA A 38 -19.91 9.23 22.48
CA ALA A 38 -18.55 9.03 22.01
C ALA A 38 -18.57 8.62 20.52
N PRO A 39 -17.64 9.13 19.70
CA PRO A 39 -17.55 8.73 18.30
C PRO A 39 -17.46 7.19 18.21
N ALA A 40 -18.23 6.59 17.31
CA ALA A 40 -18.18 5.16 17.09
C ALA A 40 -16.73 4.74 16.75
N ALA A 41 -16.27 3.64 17.35
CA ALA A 41 -14.94 3.11 17.08
C ALA A 41 -14.83 2.72 15.61
N LYS A 42 -13.75 3.17 14.94
CA LYS A 42 -13.50 2.84 13.53
C LYS A 42 -12.93 1.43 13.42
N THR A 43 -13.33 0.72 12.35
CA THR A 43 -12.78 -0.59 12.02
C THR A 43 -11.43 -0.45 11.32
N ASP A 44 -10.40 -1.17 11.77
CA ASP A 44 -9.12 -1.22 11.06
C ASP A 44 -9.28 -2.01 9.76
N ILE A 45 -8.91 -1.41 8.62
CA ILE A 45 -9.06 -2.06 7.30
C ILE A 45 -8.21 -3.32 7.15
N SER A 46 -7.12 -3.45 7.91
CA SER A 46 -6.27 -4.65 7.89
C SER A 46 -6.93 -5.86 8.55
N GLN A 47 -7.94 -5.63 9.42
CA GLN A 47 -8.65 -6.63 10.21
C GLN A 47 -10.12 -6.79 9.80
N SER A 48 -10.61 -5.95 8.92
CA SER A 48 -12.01 -5.95 8.49
C SER A 48 -12.35 -7.22 7.71
N LYS A 49 -13.46 -7.87 8.10
CA LYS A 49 -13.96 -9.10 7.46
C LYS A 49 -14.88 -8.81 6.27
N ASP A 50 -15.40 -7.60 6.20
CA ASP A 50 -16.27 -7.13 5.13
C ASP A 50 -15.49 -6.49 3.97
N LEU A 51 -14.17 -6.25 4.14
CA LEU A 51 -13.31 -5.72 3.09
C LEU A 51 -12.42 -6.78 2.46
N SER A 52 -12.34 -6.76 1.14
CA SER A 52 -11.37 -7.50 0.35
C SER A 52 -10.47 -6.50 -0.38
N ILE A 53 -9.17 -6.53 -0.09
CA ILE A 53 -8.16 -5.62 -0.62
C ILE A 53 -7.11 -6.45 -1.33
N ASN A 54 -7.06 -6.38 -2.66
CA ASN A 54 -6.23 -7.23 -3.50
C ASN A 54 -5.63 -6.45 -4.68
N TRP A 55 -4.64 -7.05 -5.34
CA TRP A 55 -4.23 -6.63 -6.67
C TRP A 55 -5.36 -6.89 -7.66
N LYS A 56 -5.60 -5.96 -8.57
CA LYS A 56 -6.56 -6.15 -9.68
C LYS A 56 -6.10 -7.28 -10.60
N ASN A 57 -4.81 -7.36 -10.85
CA ASN A 57 -4.18 -8.49 -11.53
C ASN A 57 -3.59 -9.44 -10.49
N THR A 58 -3.63 -10.74 -10.75
CA THR A 58 -3.12 -11.76 -9.82
C THR A 58 -1.60 -11.79 -9.73
N SER A 59 -0.88 -11.16 -10.67
CA SER A 59 0.58 -11.09 -10.67
C SER A 59 1.09 -10.30 -9.48
N LYS A 60 2.10 -10.84 -8.82
CA LYS A 60 2.87 -10.17 -7.76
C LYS A 60 4.32 -9.92 -8.18
N GLU A 61 4.63 -10.16 -9.44
CA GLU A 61 5.96 -9.99 -10.02
C GLU A 61 5.87 -9.14 -11.28
N TYR A 62 6.75 -8.16 -11.39
CA TYR A 62 6.81 -7.21 -12.49
C TYR A 62 8.24 -7.08 -12.98
N LEU A 63 8.43 -6.86 -14.28
CA LEU A 63 9.73 -6.59 -14.86
C LEU A 63 10.04 -5.08 -14.79
N PHE A 64 11.25 -4.74 -14.43
CA PHE A 64 11.71 -3.35 -14.39
C PHE A 64 12.05 -2.87 -15.80
N GLU A 65 11.37 -1.84 -16.23
CA GLU A 65 11.54 -1.21 -17.55
C GLU A 65 12.09 0.22 -17.44
N GLY A 66 12.80 0.54 -16.35
CA GLY A 66 13.29 1.90 -16.10
C GLY A 66 12.23 2.90 -15.68
N LYS A 67 11.02 2.46 -15.34
CA LYS A 67 9.87 3.28 -14.93
C LYS A 67 9.34 2.86 -13.57
N ILE A 68 8.62 3.80 -12.95
CA ILE A 68 7.86 3.53 -11.72
C ILE A 68 6.79 2.47 -12.02
N ILE A 69 6.68 1.46 -11.15
CA ILE A 69 5.71 0.36 -11.25
C ILE A 69 4.65 0.56 -10.17
N GLU A 70 3.41 0.78 -10.60
CA GLU A 70 2.24 1.02 -9.74
C GLU A 70 1.10 0.05 -10.08
N PRO A 71 1.17 -1.19 -9.61
CA PRO A 71 0.13 -2.18 -9.87
C PRO A 71 -1.23 -1.74 -9.32
N GLU A 72 -2.28 -1.91 -10.10
CA GLU A 72 -3.62 -1.48 -9.70
C GLU A 72 -4.17 -2.33 -8.54
N VAL A 73 -4.68 -1.64 -7.52
CA VAL A 73 -5.32 -2.23 -6.34
C VAL A 73 -6.84 -2.14 -6.52
N ILE A 74 -7.55 -3.19 -6.14
CA ILE A 74 -9.01 -3.20 -6.02
C ILE A 74 -9.41 -3.40 -4.57
N VAL A 75 -10.33 -2.57 -4.10
CA VAL A 75 -10.95 -2.66 -2.77
C VAL A 75 -12.43 -2.90 -2.95
N THR A 76 -12.94 -3.98 -2.38
CA THR A 76 -14.37 -4.30 -2.40
C THR A 76 -14.89 -4.49 -0.99
N GLN A 77 -16.13 -4.08 -0.77
CA GLN A 77 -16.83 -4.20 0.49
C GLN A 77 -18.09 -5.07 0.33
N THR A 78 -18.22 -6.03 1.22
CA THR A 78 -19.46 -6.84 1.33
C THR A 78 -20.41 -6.16 2.30
N ILE A 79 -21.60 -5.79 1.85
CA ILE A 79 -22.64 -5.14 2.65
C ILE A 79 -23.86 -6.06 2.70
N THR A 80 -24.40 -6.31 3.89
CA THR A 80 -25.64 -7.05 4.08
C THR A 80 -26.74 -6.09 4.54
N GLU A 81 -27.76 -5.90 3.72
CA GLU A 81 -28.91 -5.05 4.00
C GLU A 81 -30.18 -5.88 3.86
N ASN A 82 -31.03 -5.91 4.88
CA ASN A 82 -32.29 -6.66 4.90
C ASN A 82 -32.14 -8.15 4.51
N GLY A 83 -31.04 -8.79 4.96
CA GLY A 83 -30.73 -10.18 4.64
C GLY A 83 -30.17 -10.41 3.22
N THR A 84 -30.03 -9.36 2.41
CA THR A 84 -29.41 -9.43 1.07
C THR A 84 -27.98 -8.94 1.12
N THR A 85 -27.07 -9.77 0.62
CA THR A 85 -25.64 -9.43 0.55
C THR A 85 -25.30 -8.87 -0.82
N LYS A 86 -24.62 -7.72 -0.86
CA LYS A 86 -24.12 -7.11 -2.09
C LYS A 86 -22.62 -6.74 -1.94
N THR A 87 -21.89 -6.72 -3.04
CA THR A 87 -20.51 -6.26 -3.08
C THR A 87 -20.44 -4.87 -3.72
N VAL A 88 -19.78 -3.95 -3.05
CA VAL A 88 -19.53 -2.57 -3.52
C VAL A 88 -18.04 -2.39 -3.74
N THR A 89 -17.65 -1.85 -4.88
CA THR A 89 -16.24 -1.51 -5.17
C THR A 89 -15.97 -0.07 -4.72
N TRP A 90 -14.90 0.12 -3.96
CA TRP A 90 -14.43 1.44 -3.56
C TRP A 90 -13.69 2.13 -4.71
N THR A 91 -13.82 3.45 -4.80
CA THR A 91 -13.18 4.26 -5.83
C THR A 91 -11.86 4.81 -5.32
N LYS A 92 -10.76 4.52 -6.06
CA LYS A 92 -9.45 5.11 -5.76
C LYS A 92 -9.53 6.65 -5.78
N ASP A 93 -8.77 7.29 -4.91
CA ASP A 93 -8.67 8.74 -4.70
C ASP A 93 -9.97 9.42 -4.22
N THR A 94 -11.03 8.62 -3.97
CA THR A 94 -12.29 9.06 -3.34
C THR A 94 -12.53 8.32 -2.03
N ASP A 95 -12.49 6.99 -2.06
CA ASP A 95 -12.75 6.11 -0.91
C ASP A 95 -11.45 5.63 -0.25
N TYR A 96 -10.38 5.47 -1.04
CA TYR A 96 -9.07 5.06 -0.57
C TYR A 96 -7.93 5.70 -1.36
N ALA A 97 -6.81 5.91 -0.69
CA ALA A 97 -5.56 6.32 -1.30
C ALA A 97 -4.58 5.13 -1.35
N VAL A 98 -3.68 5.13 -2.33
CA VAL A 98 -2.59 4.17 -2.46
C VAL A 98 -1.26 4.92 -2.48
N LYS A 99 -0.35 4.53 -1.59
CA LYS A 99 1.04 5.00 -1.57
C LYS A 99 1.96 3.83 -1.89
N TYR A 100 2.82 3.99 -2.90
CA TYR A 100 3.82 2.98 -3.26
C TYR A 100 5.16 3.25 -2.60
N THR A 101 5.90 2.19 -2.33
CA THR A 101 7.28 2.24 -1.80
C THR A 101 8.15 1.22 -2.52
N ASN A 102 9.44 1.54 -2.71
CA ASN A 102 10.43 0.69 -3.40
C ASN A 102 9.99 0.23 -4.81
N ASN A 103 9.18 1.03 -5.49
CA ASN A 103 8.55 0.68 -6.77
C ASN A 103 9.24 1.27 -8.00
N ASN A 104 10.43 1.85 -7.83
CA ASN A 104 11.21 2.53 -8.86
C ASN A 104 12.58 1.89 -9.15
N LYS A 105 12.80 0.69 -8.64
CA LYS A 105 14.04 -0.08 -8.80
C LYS A 105 13.77 -1.58 -8.73
N VAL A 106 14.71 -2.38 -9.19
CA VAL A 106 14.69 -3.83 -9.00
C VAL A 106 14.72 -4.14 -7.51
N SER A 107 13.90 -5.09 -7.08
CA SER A 107 13.83 -5.54 -5.70
C SER A 107 15.08 -6.33 -5.33
N SER A 108 15.73 -5.99 -4.21
CA SER A 108 16.88 -6.74 -3.69
C SER A 108 16.45 -8.05 -3.01
N LYS A 109 15.19 -8.15 -2.66
CA LYS A 109 14.57 -9.35 -2.07
C LYS A 109 13.11 -9.48 -2.52
N VAL A 110 12.57 -10.67 -2.40
CA VAL A 110 11.15 -10.96 -2.70
C VAL A 110 10.23 -10.08 -1.82
N ASN A 111 9.17 -9.53 -2.41
CA ASN A 111 8.18 -8.70 -1.73
C ASN A 111 8.75 -7.41 -1.09
N GLU A 112 9.78 -6.82 -1.67
CA GLU A 112 10.36 -5.56 -1.18
C GLU A 112 9.53 -4.33 -1.53
N ALA A 113 8.98 -4.30 -2.75
CA ALA A 113 8.09 -3.23 -3.18
C ALA A 113 6.70 -3.41 -2.57
N ALA A 114 6.02 -2.31 -2.27
CA ALA A 114 4.72 -2.36 -1.63
C ALA A 114 3.78 -1.24 -2.05
N ALA A 115 2.47 -1.54 -2.01
CA ALA A 115 1.39 -0.56 -2.00
C ALA A 115 0.78 -0.52 -0.60
N ILE A 116 0.62 0.69 -0.05
CA ILE A 116 -0.01 0.96 1.24
C ILE A 116 -1.35 1.63 0.96
N ILE A 117 -2.43 0.95 1.32
CA ILE A 117 -3.80 1.37 1.09
C ILE A 117 -4.35 1.97 2.39
N THR A 118 -4.93 3.17 2.31
CA THR A 118 -5.50 3.89 3.45
C THR A 118 -6.90 4.41 3.09
N PRO A 119 -7.91 4.25 3.96
CA PRO A 119 -9.24 4.80 3.72
C PRO A 119 -9.20 6.33 3.77
N ILE A 120 -9.91 6.97 2.85
CA ILE A 120 -10.07 8.43 2.78
C ILE A 120 -11.53 8.81 2.58
N GLY A 121 -11.81 10.11 2.50
CA GLY A 121 -13.16 10.61 2.28
C GLY A 121 -14.17 10.09 3.32
N GLU A 122 -15.35 9.72 2.86
CA GLU A 122 -16.40 9.21 3.74
C GLU A 122 -16.03 7.86 4.39
N LYS A 123 -15.22 7.04 3.73
CA LYS A 123 -14.76 5.76 4.27
C LYS A 123 -13.88 5.93 5.52
N ALA A 124 -13.12 7.03 5.60
CA ALA A 124 -12.34 7.37 6.79
C ALA A 124 -13.19 7.69 8.03
N ASN A 125 -14.50 7.85 7.91
CA ASN A 125 -15.40 8.00 9.06
C ASN A 125 -15.65 6.65 9.77
N SER A 126 -15.70 5.55 9.00
CA SER A 126 -16.01 4.19 9.50
C SER A 126 -14.79 3.29 9.59
N TYR A 127 -13.75 3.58 8.82
CA TYR A 127 -12.54 2.77 8.75
C TYR A 127 -11.30 3.57 9.12
N SER A 128 -10.27 2.86 9.61
CA SER A 128 -8.96 3.41 10.02
C SER A 128 -7.83 2.46 9.66
N GLY A 129 -6.60 2.84 9.95
CA GLY A 129 -5.43 2.01 9.70
C GLY A 129 -5.02 1.97 8.23
N SER A 130 -4.21 0.98 7.89
CA SER A 130 -3.75 0.74 6.52
C SER A 130 -3.55 -0.73 6.23
N LYS A 131 -3.66 -1.13 4.96
CA LYS A 131 -3.32 -2.46 4.46
C LYS A 131 -2.16 -2.38 3.51
N THR A 132 -1.15 -3.22 3.71
CA THR A 132 0.00 -3.33 2.81
C THR A 132 -0.14 -4.55 1.92
N LEU A 133 0.05 -4.35 0.61
CA LEU A 133 0.18 -5.39 -0.39
C LEU A 133 1.60 -5.34 -0.96
N ASN A 134 2.33 -6.44 -0.88
CA ASN A 134 3.71 -6.52 -1.33
C ASN A 134 3.81 -7.12 -2.74
N PHE A 135 4.82 -6.69 -3.51
CA PHE A 135 5.17 -7.23 -4.81
C PHE A 135 6.68 -7.23 -5.04
N THR A 136 7.12 -7.90 -6.09
CA THR A 136 8.54 -8.02 -6.46
C THR A 136 8.76 -7.39 -7.82
N ILE A 137 9.81 -6.60 -7.95
CA ILE A 137 10.28 -6.07 -9.24
C ILE A 137 11.54 -6.84 -9.62
N LYS A 138 11.48 -7.55 -10.72
CA LYS A 138 12.59 -8.35 -11.26
C LYS A 138 13.34 -7.60 -12.35
N GLN A 139 14.64 -7.85 -12.46
CA GLN A 139 15.42 -7.39 -13.59
C GLN A 139 14.98 -8.12 -14.87
N ASP A 140 14.73 -7.36 -15.93
CA ASP A 140 14.54 -7.95 -17.27
C ASP A 140 15.91 -8.20 -17.90
N ILE A 141 16.39 -9.44 -17.82
CA ILE A 141 17.68 -9.84 -18.37
C ILE A 141 17.73 -9.90 -19.90
N SER A 142 16.58 -9.79 -20.56
CA SER A 142 16.51 -9.75 -22.04
C SER A 142 16.88 -8.38 -22.60
N LYS A 143 16.92 -7.34 -21.78
CA LYS A 143 17.28 -5.97 -22.18
C LYS A 143 18.79 -5.80 -22.26
N ALA A 144 19.24 -5.08 -23.27
CA ALA A 144 20.66 -4.81 -23.50
C ALA A 144 21.33 -4.02 -22.35
N ASP A 145 20.54 -3.22 -21.61
CA ASP A 145 20.95 -2.39 -20.48
C ASP A 145 20.73 -3.04 -19.10
N SER A 146 20.42 -4.35 -19.08
CA SER A 146 20.19 -5.09 -17.84
C SER A 146 21.41 -5.16 -16.91
N GLY A 147 22.61 -4.87 -17.43
CA GLY A 147 23.88 -5.09 -16.72
C GLY A 147 24.25 -6.58 -16.61
N ILE A 148 23.46 -7.48 -17.23
CA ILE A 148 23.73 -8.91 -17.23
C ILE A 148 24.30 -9.31 -18.58
N THR A 149 25.40 -10.07 -18.54
CA THR A 149 26.01 -10.68 -19.73
C THR A 149 25.91 -12.20 -19.63
N ALA A 150 25.60 -12.84 -20.74
CA ALA A 150 25.64 -14.27 -20.85
C ALA A 150 26.57 -14.68 -22.00
N SER A 151 27.46 -15.62 -21.75
CA SER A 151 28.39 -16.16 -22.74
C SER A 151 28.61 -17.64 -22.54
N PHE A 152 28.95 -18.34 -23.62
CA PHE A 152 29.39 -19.73 -23.46
C PHE A 152 30.75 -19.76 -22.75
N LYS A 153 30.90 -20.69 -21.81
CA LYS A 153 32.12 -20.82 -20.99
C LYS A 153 33.39 -21.04 -21.82
N ASP A 154 33.27 -21.76 -22.91
CA ASP A 154 34.37 -22.11 -23.79
C ASP A 154 34.51 -21.16 -25.00
N ALA A 155 33.81 -20.05 -25.00
CA ALA A 155 33.75 -19.05 -26.09
C ALA A 155 33.34 -19.60 -27.47
N LYS A 156 32.87 -20.85 -27.56
CA LYS A 156 32.38 -21.45 -28.79
C LYS A 156 30.95 -21.01 -29.05
N THR A 157 30.67 -20.64 -30.29
CA THR A 157 29.31 -20.31 -30.76
C THR A 157 28.72 -21.38 -31.68
N THR A 158 29.52 -22.37 -32.04
CA THR A 158 29.13 -23.46 -32.94
C THR A 158 29.59 -24.81 -32.35
N TYR A 159 28.69 -25.75 -32.31
CA TYR A 159 28.92 -27.11 -31.84
C TYR A 159 28.54 -28.10 -32.91
N THR A 160 29.39 -29.09 -33.13
CA THR A 160 29.07 -30.25 -33.99
C THR A 160 28.12 -31.16 -33.24
N TYR A 161 27.01 -31.56 -33.88
CA TYR A 161 26.07 -32.49 -33.26
C TYR A 161 26.78 -33.84 -33.01
N THR A 162 26.74 -34.29 -31.77
CA THR A 162 27.16 -35.63 -31.34
C THR A 162 26.08 -36.23 -30.44
N ALA A 163 25.82 -37.52 -30.53
CA ALA A 163 24.92 -38.16 -29.57
C ALA A 163 25.76 -38.67 -28.38
N PRO A 164 25.38 -38.35 -27.12
CA PRO A 164 24.20 -37.58 -26.64
C PRO A 164 24.31 -36.10 -26.95
N ALA A 165 23.17 -35.37 -26.76
CA ALA A 165 23.05 -33.95 -27.07
C ALA A 165 24.12 -33.07 -26.40
N ASN A 166 24.67 -32.11 -27.15
CA ASN A 166 25.60 -31.10 -26.60
C ASN A 166 24.83 -30.15 -25.66
N THR A 167 25.33 -30.01 -24.45
CA THR A 167 24.84 -29.07 -23.45
C THR A 167 25.97 -28.13 -23.05
N PRO A 168 26.22 -27.03 -23.83
CA PRO A 168 27.29 -26.09 -23.48
C PRO A 168 26.99 -25.37 -22.18
N GLU A 169 28.01 -25.20 -21.35
CA GLU A 169 27.92 -24.41 -20.15
C GLU A 169 27.83 -22.91 -20.50
N VAL A 170 26.97 -22.20 -19.80
CA VAL A 170 26.78 -20.76 -19.95
C VAL A 170 27.26 -20.02 -18.70
N ASN A 171 28.12 -19.04 -18.88
CA ASN A 171 28.49 -18.08 -17.84
C ASN A 171 27.46 -16.94 -17.87
N VAL A 172 26.89 -16.63 -16.72
CA VAL A 172 26.06 -15.45 -16.50
C VAL A 172 26.78 -14.56 -15.51
N ALA A 173 27.06 -13.32 -15.87
CA ALA A 173 27.71 -12.35 -15.03
C ALA A 173 26.85 -11.07 -14.96
N GLU A 174 26.74 -10.50 -13.76
CA GLU A 174 26.15 -9.20 -13.53
C GLU A 174 27.26 -8.15 -13.43
N LYS A 175 27.11 -7.04 -14.16
CA LYS A 175 27.99 -5.88 -13.99
C LYS A 175 27.62 -5.15 -12.72
N THR A 176 28.48 -5.15 -11.73
CA THR A 176 28.33 -4.37 -10.53
C THR A 176 29.19 -3.11 -10.61
N THR A 177 28.58 -1.95 -10.37
CA THR A 177 29.31 -0.68 -10.27
C THR A 177 29.58 -0.38 -8.80
N VAL A 178 30.86 -0.51 -8.38
CA VAL A 178 31.29 -0.13 -7.04
C VAL A 178 32.12 1.16 -7.15
N ASN A 179 31.70 2.21 -6.45
CA ASN A 179 32.35 3.52 -6.43
C ASN A 179 32.59 4.13 -7.84
N GLY A 180 31.63 3.92 -8.76
CA GLY A 180 31.71 4.46 -10.13
C GLY A 180 32.65 3.69 -11.07
N LYS A 181 33.20 2.53 -10.65
CA LYS A 181 33.96 1.62 -11.51
C LYS A 181 33.16 0.35 -11.77
N GLU A 182 33.04 -0.03 -13.05
CA GLU A 182 32.52 -1.35 -13.45
C GLU A 182 33.54 -2.42 -13.03
N THR A 183 33.05 -3.49 -12.37
CA THR A 183 33.81 -4.70 -12.04
C THR A 183 33.06 -5.92 -12.53
#